data_fe7d8c3aec7b9bdb45f6fae7bc2a073a
#
_entry.id   fe7d8c3aec7b9bdb45f6fae7bc2a073a
#
_cell.length_a   1.000
_cell.length_b   1.000
_cell.length_c   1.000
_cell.angle_alpha   90.00
_cell.angle_beta   90.00
_cell.angle_gamma   90.00
#
_symmetry.space_group_name_H-M   'P 1'
#
loop_
_entity.id
_entity.type
_entity.pdbx_description
1 polymer ?
#
loop_
_entity_poly.entity_id
_entity_poly.type
_entity_poly.pdbx_seq_one_letter_code
_entity_poly.pdbx_strand_id
1 'polypeptide(L)'
;PSPNLEDMNKKAYSKALGVPVKWTNFTNGVAMTDAMLAGDIDISYSQGLMPYINAVKAKAPISLVDVAMEYGMGGTTCVTSKKSGITKANASELEGKKVAVPLGTMAEYVFTESMKIVGADRKKMNIIAMDPEEGAAALVSGDVVMACLFGGNSIKSATSVGSRLLTVDEARAGGIMGIDIVSVTNKFMKENPGMVKSF
;
A
#
# COMPACT_ATOMS: atom_id res chain seq x y z
N PRO A 1 -6.69 8.24 10.00
CA PRO A 1 -7.76 7.35 10.47
C PRO A 1 -8.42 6.75 9.23
N SER A 2 -8.41 5.43 9.11
CA SER A 2 -9.13 4.75 8.05
C SER A 2 -10.64 4.73 8.40
N PRO A 3 -11.55 4.71 7.42
CA PRO A 3 -13.00 4.71 7.66
C PRO A 3 -13.46 3.60 8.61
N ASN A 4 -12.81 2.46 8.57
CA ASN A 4 -13.11 1.31 9.42
C ASN A 4 -12.84 1.53 10.92
N LEU A 5 -12.01 2.50 11.33
CA LEU A 5 -11.78 2.78 12.75
C LEU A 5 -13.06 3.28 13.45
N GLU A 6 -13.86 4.07 12.76
CA GLU A 6 -15.15 4.53 13.28
C GLU A 6 -16.13 3.36 13.43
N ASP A 7 -16.17 2.48 12.44
CA ASP A 7 -17.02 1.29 12.46
C ASP A 7 -16.58 0.28 13.52
N MET A 8 -15.28 0.08 13.73
CA MET A 8 -14.75 -0.75 14.81
C MET A 8 -15.27 -0.25 16.17
N ASN A 9 -15.27 1.06 16.39
CA ASN A 9 -15.74 1.66 17.65
C ASN A 9 -17.25 1.59 17.80
N LYS A 10 -18.03 1.82 16.74
CA LYS A 10 -19.50 1.83 16.76
C LYS A 10 -20.14 0.46 16.59
N LYS A 11 -19.36 -0.58 16.27
CA LYS A 11 -19.82 -1.95 15.94
C LYS A 11 -20.88 -1.96 14.82
N ALA A 12 -20.75 -1.08 13.84
CA ALA A 12 -21.72 -0.91 12.77
C ALA A 12 -21.87 -2.20 11.94
N TYR A 13 -20.77 -2.82 11.55
CA TYR A 13 -20.80 -4.10 10.84
C TYR A 13 -21.39 -5.24 11.68
N SER A 14 -21.06 -5.34 12.96
CA SER A 14 -21.67 -6.35 13.83
C SER A 14 -23.19 -6.19 13.92
N LYS A 15 -23.69 -4.96 13.92
CA LYS A 15 -25.14 -4.66 13.92
C LYS A 15 -25.78 -4.99 12.57
N ALA A 16 -25.14 -4.61 11.48
CA ALA A 16 -25.65 -4.86 10.13
C ALA A 16 -25.71 -6.36 9.80
N LEU A 17 -24.70 -7.11 10.20
CA LEU A 17 -24.58 -8.54 9.94
C LEU A 17 -25.32 -9.43 10.95
N GLY A 18 -25.73 -8.89 12.10
CA GLY A 18 -26.36 -9.66 13.18
C GLY A 18 -25.44 -10.65 13.89
N VAL A 19 -24.13 -10.57 13.66
CA VAL A 19 -23.09 -11.43 14.25
C VAL A 19 -21.91 -10.59 14.72
N PRO A 20 -21.14 -11.06 15.74
CA PRO A 20 -19.92 -10.39 16.14
C PRO A 20 -18.90 -10.35 15.03
N VAL A 21 -18.33 -9.17 14.74
CA VAL A 21 -17.20 -9.01 13.81
C VAL A 21 -15.92 -8.85 14.60
N LYS A 22 -14.94 -9.72 14.32
CA LYS A 22 -13.59 -9.64 14.89
C LYS A 22 -12.69 -8.94 13.90
N TRP A 23 -12.02 -7.89 14.33
CA TRP A 23 -11.05 -7.14 13.55
C TRP A 23 -9.62 -7.57 13.85
N THR A 24 -8.81 -7.75 12.82
CA THR A 24 -7.37 -8.01 12.91
C THR A 24 -6.65 -6.99 12.03
N ASN A 25 -5.63 -6.33 12.59
CA ASN A 25 -4.82 -5.37 11.84
C ASN A 25 -3.61 -6.05 11.23
N PHE A 26 -3.27 -5.63 10.02
CA PHE A 26 -2.11 -6.11 9.28
C PHE A 26 -1.21 -4.94 8.88
N THR A 27 0.08 -5.21 8.71
CA THR A 27 1.08 -4.20 8.33
C THR A 27 0.94 -3.76 6.88
N ASN A 28 0.44 -4.66 6.00
CA ASN A 28 0.28 -4.40 4.57
C ASN A 28 -0.75 -5.35 3.93
N GLY A 29 -1.11 -5.07 2.69
CA GLY A 29 -2.13 -5.85 1.96
C GLY A 29 -1.67 -7.25 1.52
N VAL A 30 -0.37 -7.53 1.48
CA VAL A 30 0.14 -8.90 1.20
C VAL A 30 -0.15 -9.80 2.39
N ALA A 31 0.16 -9.34 3.62
CA ALA A 31 -0.15 -10.07 4.84
C ALA A 31 -1.66 -10.31 5.01
N MET A 32 -2.52 -9.39 4.54
CA MET A 32 -3.98 -9.60 4.50
C MET A 32 -4.34 -10.75 3.56
N THR A 33 -3.74 -10.80 2.37
CA THR A 33 -3.95 -11.90 1.42
C THR A 33 -3.53 -13.24 2.02
N ASP A 34 -2.37 -13.29 2.65
CA ASP A 34 -1.85 -14.52 3.27
C ASP A 34 -2.78 -15.03 4.36
N ALA A 35 -3.32 -14.13 5.20
CA ALA A 35 -4.31 -14.47 6.23
C ALA A 35 -5.64 -14.98 5.64
N MET A 36 -6.09 -14.42 4.49
CA MET A 36 -7.26 -14.94 3.77
C MET A 36 -7.01 -16.36 3.25
N LEU A 37 -5.84 -16.62 2.68
CA LEU A 37 -5.47 -17.94 2.15
C LEU A 37 -5.27 -18.97 3.27
N ALA A 38 -4.78 -18.57 4.43
CA ALA A 38 -4.68 -19.40 5.62
C ALA A 38 -6.05 -19.70 6.27
N GLY A 39 -7.07 -18.91 5.95
CA GLY A 39 -8.40 -19.02 6.57
C GLY A 39 -8.52 -18.29 7.92
N ASP A 40 -7.59 -17.40 8.24
CA ASP A 40 -7.60 -16.61 9.47
C ASP A 40 -8.60 -15.45 9.42
N ILE A 41 -8.89 -14.94 8.22
CA ILE A 41 -9.90 -13.92 7.97
C ILE A 41 -10.74 -14.27 6.73
N ASP A 42 -12.02 -13.93 6.76
CA ASP A 42 -12.97 -14.16 5.66
C ASP A 42 -13.07 -12.97 4.72
N ILE A 43 -13.00 -11.76 5.26
CA ILE A 43 -13.15 -10.48 4.54
C ILE A 43 -11.92 -9.61 4.83
N SER A 44 -11.35 -9.04 3.77
CA SER A 44 -10.28 -8.05 3.85
C SER A 44 -10.86 -6.67 3.54
N TYR A 45 -10.72 -5.71 4.43
CA TYR A 45 -11.18 -4.33 4.28
C TYR A 45 -10.00 -3.37 4.15
N SER A 46 -10.03 -2.50 3.14
CA SER A 46 -8.96 -1.53 2.87
C SER A 46 -7.64 -2.20 2.48
N GLN A 47 -7.72 -3.29 1.72
CA GLN A 47 -6.58 -3.91 1.06
C GLN A 47 -6.22 -3.09 -0.19
N GLY A 48 -4.95 -2.77 -0.38
CA GLY A 48 -4.50 -2.12 -1.60
C GLY A 48 -4.81 -2.97 -2.84
N LEU A 49 -5.19 -2.34 -3.95
CA LEU A 49 -5.57 -3.05 -5.18
C LEU A 49 -4.43 -3.93 -5.73
N MET A 50 -3.16 -3.51 -5.60
CA MET A 50 -2.03 -4.28 -6.15
C MET A 50 -1.81 -5.63 -5.46
N PRO A 51 -1.82 -5.78 -4.13
CA PRO A 51 -1.79 -7.08 -3.46
C PRO A 51 -2.90 -8.01 -3.95
N TYR A 52 -4.11 -7.49 -4.11
CA TYR A 52 -5.25 -8.26 -4.64
C TYR A 52 -5.00 -8.74 -6.09
N ILE A 53 -4.56 -7.84 -6.98
CA ILE A 53 -4.25 -8.21 -8.38
C ILE A 53 -3.18 -9.31 -8.43
N ASN A 54 -2.13 -9.21 -7.62
CA ASN A 54 -1.07 -10.22 -7.56
C ASN A 54 -1.61 -11.57 -7.08
N ALA A 55 -2.46 -11.57 -6.06
CA ALA A 55 -3.11 -12.77 -5.55
C ALA A 55 -4.01 -13.44 -6.62
N VAL A 56 -4.84 -12.66 -7.32
CA VAL A 56 -5.72 -13.18 -8.38
C VAL A 56 -4.92 -13.72 -9.56
N LYS A 57 -3.82 -13.07 -9.95
CA LYS A 57 -2.89 -13.60 -10.96
C LYS A 57 -2.28 -14.94 -10.54
N ALA A 58 -2.05 -15.12 -9.25
CA ALA A 58 -1.61 -16.40 -8.66
C ALA A 58 -2.77 -17.39 -8.43
N LYS A 59 -3.97 -17.09 -8.93
CA LYS A 59 -5.20 -17.91 -8.80
C LYS A 59 -5.68 -18.10 -7.37
N ALA A 60 -5.43 -17.13 -6.48
CA ALA A 60 -5.98 -17.12 -5.13
C ALA A 60 -7.52 -17.15 -5.17
N PRO A 61 -8.18 -17.97 -4.34
CA PRO A 61 -9.64 -18.10 -4.31
C PRO A 61 -10.31 -16.97 -3.53
N ILE A 62 -10.10 -15.73 -3.97
CA ILE A 62 -10.65 -14.49 -3.40
C ILE A 62 -11.34 -13.68 -4.48
N SER A 63 -12.34 -12.90 -4.10
CA SER A 63 -13.11 -12.03 -4.99
C SER A 63 -13.19 -10.61 -4.46
N LEU A 64 -13.07 -9.63 -5.34
CA LEU A 64 -13.33 -8.23 -5.04
C LEU A 64 -14.84 -8.01 -4.98
N VAL A 65 -15.33 -7.37 -3.92
CA VAL A 65 -16.77 -7.12 -3.72
C VAL A 65 -17.09 -5.64 -3.64
N ASP A 66 -16.13 -4.78 -3.25
CA ASP A 66 -16.37 -3.33 -3.18
C ASP A 66 -15.05 -2.54 -3.25
N VAL A 67 -15.16 -1.23 -3.46
CA VAL A 67 -14.08 -0.26 -3.32
C VAL A 67 -14.20 0.43 -1.97
N ALA A 68 -13.25 0.14 -1.07
CA ALA A 68 -13.25 0.71 0.27
C ALA A 68 -12.94 2.21 0.26
N MET A 69 -11.97 2.61 -0.58
CA MET A 69 -11.60 4.01 -0.72
C MET A 69 -10.73 4.25 -1.97
N GLU A 70 -10.89 5.43 -2.54
CA GLU A 70 -9.96 6.03 -3.50
C GLU A 70 -9.20 7.15 -2.81
N TYR A 71 -7.90 7.25 -3.04
CA TYR A 71 -7.07 8.27 -2.41
C TYR A 71 -5.98 8.80 -3.34
N GLY A 72 -5.67 10.09 -3.19
CA GLY A 72 -4.53 10.70 -3.85
C GLY A 72 -3.19 10.29 -3.19
N MET A 73 -2.09 10.59 -3.88
CA MET A 73 -0.73 10.21 -3.47
C MET A 73 -0.21 10.88 -2.19
N GLY A 74 -1.08 11.51 -1.40
CA GLY A 74 -0.73 12.00 -0.07
C GLY A 74 -0.38 10.90 0.94
N GLY A 75 -1.07 9.76 0.83
CA GLY A 75 -0.92 8.59 1.72
C GLY A 75 0.09 7.55 1.27
N THR A 76 0.61 7.64 0.03
CA THR A 76 1.64 6.75 -0.52
C THR A 76 2.59 7.57 -1.37
N THR A 77 3.90 7.46 -1.19
CA THR A 77 4.90 8.29 -1.88
C THR A 77 6.29 7.69 -1.83
N CYS A 78 7.17 8.13 -2.74
CA CYS A 78 8.61 7.89 -2.64
C CYS A 78 9.30 9.18 -2.16
N VAL A 79 10.19 9.03 -1.17
CA VAL A 79 10.95 10.13 -0.56
C VAL A 79 12.43 9.88 -0.80
N THR A 80 13.14 10.87 -1.37
CA THR A 80 14.60 10.87 -1.53
C THR A 80 15.26 11.61 -0.37
N SER A 81 16.39 11.09 0.12
CA SER A 81 17.16 11.75 1.15
C SER A 81 17.72 13.09 0.65
N LYS A 82 17.63 14.15 1.46
CA LYS A 82 18.26 15.45 1.17
C LYS A 82 19.79 15.33 1.00
N LYS A 83 20.43 14.40 1.75
CA LYS A 83 21.87 14.15 1.65
C LYS A 83 22.29 13.59 0.29
N SER A 84 21.42 12.89 -0.41
CA SER A 84 21.72 12.34 -1.73
C SER A 84 21.76 13.41 -2.84
N GLY A 85 21.13 14.55 -2.62
CA GLY A 85 20.94 15.57 -3.65
C GLY A 85 20.02 15.16 -4.80
N ILE A 86 19.43 13.96 -4.72
CA ILE A 86 18.59 13.43 -5.79
C ILE A 86 17.19 14.02 -5.71
N THR A 87 16.75 14.58 -6.84
CA THR A 87 15.45 15.20 -7.05
C THR A 87 14.81 14.62 -8.32
N LYS A 88 13.62 15.05 -8.66
CA LYS A 88 12.98 14.71 -9.93
C LYS A 88 13.86 15.07 -11.15
N ALA A 89 14.61 16.16 -11.09
CA ALA A 89 15.40 16.66 -12.24
C ALA A 89 16.63 15.78 -12.56
N ASN A 90 17.17 15.07 -11.58
CA ASN A 90 18.35 14.21 -11.73
C ASN A 90 18.06 12.77 -11.25
N ALA A 91 16.82 12.30 -11.40
CA ALA A 91 16.38 11.00 -10.87
C ALA A 91 17.12 9.79 -11.47
N SER A 92 17.78 9.93 -12.63
CA SER A 92 18.68 8.91 -13.20
C SER A 92 19.85 8.57 -12.26
N GLU A 93 20.22 9.46 -11.34
CA GLU A 93 21.25 9.17 -10.31
C GLU A 93 20.79 8.14 -9.27
N LEU A 94 19.52 7.75 -9.25
CA LEU A 94 19.02 6.61 -8.48
C LEU A 94 19.54 5.25 -9.00
N GLU A 95 19.98 5.21 -10.27
CA GLU A 95 20.56 3.99 -10.84
C GLU A 95 21.81 3.56 -10.06
N GLY A 96 21.91 2.28 -9.71
CA GLY A 96 22.96 1.72 -8.86
C GLY A 96 22.81 2.02 -7.35
N LYS A 97 21.86 2.84 -6.94
CA LYS A 97 21.65 3.17 -5.52
C LYS A 97 20.69 2.18 -4.85
N LYS A 98 20.82 2.10 -3.52
CA LYS A 98 19.91 1.33 -2.66
C LYS A 98 18.59 2.10 -2.48
N VAL A 99 17.48 1.43 -2.73
CA VAL A 99 16.13 1.98 -2.65
C VAL A 99 15.25 1.02 -1.86
N ALA A 100 14.60 1.48 -0.82
CA ALA A 100 13.66 0.67 -0.04
C ALA A 100 12.26 0.73 -0.66
N VAL A 101 11.67 -0.43 -0.94
CA VAL A 101 10.32 -0.56 -1.54
C VAL A 101 9.58 -1.71 -0.89
N PRO A 102 8.35 -1.52 -0.36
CA PRO A 102 7.51 -2.61 0.11
C PRO A 102 6.90 -3.33 -1.11
N LEU A 103 7.58 -4.39 -1.54
CA LEU A 103 7.25 -5.14 -2.75
C LEU A 103 5.86 -5.79 -2.65
N GLY A 104 5.17 -5.89 -3.78
CA GLY A 104 3.82 -6.45 -3.87
C GLY A 104 2.71 -5.51 -3.43
N THR A 105 3.04 -4.30 -2.95
CA THR A 105 2.08 -3.33 -2.42
C THR A 105 1.77 -2.17 -3.38
N MET A 106 0.84 -1.29 -2.98
CA MET A 106 0.58 -0.04 -3.70
C MET A 106 1.81 0.88 -3.76
N ALA A 107 2.73 0.82 -2.78
CA ALA A 107 3.96 1.62 -2.84
C ALA A 107 4.92 1.14 -3.93
N GLU A 108 4.95 -0.15 -4.26
CA GLU A 108 5.69 -0.63 -5.43
C GLU A 108 5.08 -0.13 -6.74
N TYR A 109 3.75 -0.09 -6.84
CA TYR A 109 3.08 0.51 -7.98
C TYR A 109 3.46 1.99 -8.13
N VAL A 110 3.34 2.77 -7.05
CA VAL A 110 3.73 4.19 -7.02
C VAL A 110 5.20 4.38 -7.40
N PHE A 111 6.09 3.54 -6.87
CA PHE A 111 7.50 3.53 -7.26
C PHE A 111 7.68 3.32 -8.76
N THR A 112 7.04 2.28 -9.30
CA THR A 112 7.15 1.91 -10.71
C THR A 112 6.68 3.04 -11.63
N GLU A 113 5.51 3.61 -11.35
CA GLU A 113 4.97 4.70 -12.15
C GLU A 113 5.77 6.00 -11.97
N SER A 114 6.24 6.28 -10.74
CA SER A 114 7.12 7.43 -10.49
C SER A 114 8.41 7.34 -11.32
N MET A 115 9.03 6.16 -11.39
CA MET A 115 10.25 5.97 -12.20
C MET A 115 10.01 6.23 -13.69
N LYS A 116 8.85 5.81 -14.23
CA LYS A 116 8.47 6.13 -15.62
C LYS A 116 8.32 7.65 -15.82
N ILE A 117 7.68 8.35 -14.89
CA ILE A 117 7.45 9.80 -14.97
C ILE A 117 8.78 10.57 -14.95
N VAL A 118 9.73 10.15 -14.08
CA VAL A 118 11.02 10.84 -13.94
C VAL A 118 12.12 10.33 -14.92
N GLY A 119 11.79 9.32 -15.74
CA GLY A 119 12.71 8.77 -16.75
C GLY A 119 13.87 7.95 -16.17
N ALA A 120 13.72 7.35 -14.98
CA ALA A 120 14.75 6.53 -14.33
C ALA A 120 14.45 5.03 -14.50
N ASP A 121 15.48 4.23 -14.78
CA ASP A 121 15.32 2.79 -14.98
C ASP A 121 15.37 2.03 -13.64
N ARG A 122 14.19 1.61 -13.14
CA ARG A 122 14.09 0.82 -11.90
C ARG A 122 14.92 -0.48 -11.92
N LYS A 123 15.18 -1.06 -13.09
CA LYS A 123 15.94 -2.31 -13.21
C LYS A 123 17.41 -2.15 -12.90
N LYS A 124 17.91 -0.92 -12.98
CA LYS A 124 19.29 -0.58 -12.63
C LYS A 124 19.47 -0.16 -11.18
N MET A 125 18.40 -0.13 -10.38
CA MET A 125 18.44 0.24 -8.97
C MET A 125 18.64 -1.01 -8.11
N ASN A 126 19.26 -0.83 -6.95
CA ASN A 126 19.38 -1.88 -5.94
C ASN A 126 18.16 -1.82 -5.01
N ILE A 127 17.08 -2.50 -5.42
CA ILE A 127 15.81 -2.48 -4.69
C ILE A 127 15.90 -3.44 -3.51
N ILE A 128 15.62 -2.94 -2.31
CA ILE A 128 15.59 -3.69 -1.06
C ILE A 128 14.14 -3.75 -0.58
N ALA A 129 13.62 -4.97 -0.39
CA ALA A 129 12.29 -5.17 0.16
C ALA A 129 12.29 -4.79 1.64
N MET A 130 11.50 -3.79 1.99
CA MET A 130 11.34 -3.30 3.37
C MET A 130 9.91 -2.83 3.57
N ASP A 131 9.34 -3.11 4.73
CA ASP A 131 8.08 -2.50 5.14
C ASP A 131 8.23 -0.97 5.32
N PRO A 132 7.16 -0.18 5.27
CA PRO A 132 7.24 1.29 5.29
C PRO A 132 7.99 1.87 6.49
N GLU A 133 7.85 1.29 7.67
CA GLU A 133 8.55 1.74 8.88
C GLU A 133 10.05 1.46 8.81
N GLU A 134 10.43 0.27 8.33
CA GLU A 134 11.83 -0.11 8.11
C GLU A 134 12.48 0.75 7.03
N GLY A 135 11.79 0.97 5.90
CA GLY A 135 12.24 1.84 4.82
C GLY A 135 12.44 3.29 5.26
N ALA A 136 11.53 3.80 6.10
CA ALA A 136 11.68 5.14 6.69
C ALA A 136 12.90 5.22 7.62
N ALA A 137 13.11 4.21 8.47
CA ALA A 137 14.27 4.13 9.35
C ALA A 137 15.59 4.04 8.55
N ALA A 138 15.62 3.21 7.49
CA ALA A 138 16.78 3.07 6.60
C ALA A 138 17.09 4.38 5.84
N LEU A 139 16.07 5.17 5.48
CA LEU A 139 16.28 6.49 4.90
C LEU A 139 16.86 7.49 5.92
N VAL A 140 16.38 7.45 7.16
CA VAL A 140 16.87 8.32 8.26
C VAL A 140 18.32 7.98 8.60
N SER A 141 18.69 6.70 8.68
CA SER A 141 20.09 6.26 8.94
C SER A 141 21.02 6.54 7.76
N GLY A 142 20.48 6.63 6.54
CA GLY A 142 21.26 6.81 5.30
C GLY A 142 21.66 5.48 4.64
N ASP A 143 21.09 4.35 5.05
CA ASP A 143 21.33 3.04 4.44
C ASP A 143 20.74 2.93 3.03
N VAL A 144 19.71 3.72 2.76
CA VAL A 144 19.09 3.88 1.44
C VAL A 144 19.01 5.37 1.07
N VAL A 145 19.04 5.66 -0.23
CA VAL A 145 18.92 7.05 -0.73
C VAL A 145 17.47 7.45 -1.03
N MET A 146 16.59 6.46 -1.19
CA MET A 146 15.16 6.65 -1.41
C MET A 146 14.38 5.54 -0.70
N ALA A 147 13.21 5.89 -0.15
CA ALA A 147 12.24 4.94 0.36
C ALA A 147 10.85 5.27 -0.19
N CYS A 148 10.16 4.25 -0.72
CA CYS A 148 8.74 4.34 -1.09
C CYS A 148 7.90 3.81 0.06
N LEU A 149 6.88 4.54 0.46
CA LEU A 149 6.25 4.42 1.76
C LEU A 149 4.74 4.65 1.67
N PHE A 150 4.02 4.09 2.61
CA PHE A 150 2.64 4.47 2.95
C PHE A 150 2.49 4.59 4.47
N GLY A 151 1.39 5.21 4.90
CA GLY A 151 1.12 5.47 6.32
C GLY A 151 1.77 6.76 6.83
N GLY A 152 0.98 7.51 7.61
CA GLY A 152 1.35 8.87 8.02
C GLY A 152 2.63 8.95 8.83
N ASN A 153 2.89 7.98 9.72
CA ASN A 153 4.09 7.99 10.56
C ASN A 153 5.37 7.75 9.75
N SER A 154 5.37 6.75 8.87
CA SER A 154 6.50 6.43 8.00
C SER A 154 6.84 7.58 7.07
N ILE A 155 5.81 8.18 6.43
CA ILE A 155 5.98 9.35 5.56
C ILE A 155 6.50 10.56 6.34
N LYS A 156 5.96 10.83 7.53
CA LYS A 156 6.43 11.92 8.40
C LYS A 156 7.90 11.73 8.80
N SER A 157 8.28 10.51 9.18
CA SER A 157 9.66 10.17 9.52
C SER A 157 10.59 10.39 8.31
N ALA A 158 10.27 9.85 7.15
CA ALA A 158 11.09 9.99 5.95
C ALA A 158 11.21 11.44 5.49
N THR A 159 10.12 12.22 5.53
CA THR A 159 10.13 13.64 5.11
C THR A 159 10.86 14.56 6.08
N SER A 160 11.19 14.13 7.29
CA SER A 160 12.05 14.89 8.20
C SER A 160 13.48 15.02 7.66
N VAL A 161 13.98 14.00 6.93
CA VAL A 161 15.33 13.93 6.36
C VAL A 161 15.36 14.01 4.83
N GLY A 162 14.18 13.96 4.18
CA GLY A 162 14.04 13.85 2.74
C GLY A 162 12.96 14.77 2.16
N SER A 163 12.78 14.63 0.86
CA SER A 163 11.70 15.29 0.11
C SER A 163 10.99 14.29 -0.80
N ARG A 164 9.69 14.49 -1.02
CA ARG A 164 8.95 13.68 -2.00
C ARG A 164 9.60 13.82 -3.37
N LEU A 165 9.80 12.70 -4.07
CA LEU A 165 10.34 12.69 -5.42
C LEU A 165 9.37 13.36 -6.41
N LEU A 166 8.08 13.08 -6.27
CA LEU A 166 6.97 13.74 -6.96
C LEU A 166 6.06 14.39 -5.91
N THR A 167 5.56 15.57 -6.20
CA THR A 167 4.46 16.17 -5.44
C THR A 167 3.16 15.37 -5.66
N VAL A 168 2.16 15.60 -4.81
CA VAL A 168 0.84 14.96 -4.96
C VAL A 168 0.20 15.32 -6.30
N ASP A 169 0.34 16.57 -6.73
CA ASP A 169 -0.25 17.04 -7.99
C ASP A 169 0.49 16.49 -9.22
N GLU A 170 1.81 16.37 -9.16
CA GLU A 170 2.60 15.74 -10.23
C GLU A 170 2.28 14.25 -10.38
N ALA A 171 2.14 13.53 -9.28
CA ALA A 171 1.74 12.14 -9.29
C ALA A 171 0.33 11.96 -9.88
N ARG A 172 -0.62 12.82 -9.48
CA ARG A 172 -1.98 12.83 -10.02
C ARG A 172 -1.99 13.14 -11.51
N ALA A 173 -1.27 14.17 -11.94
CA ALA A 173 -1.15 14.52 -13.36
C ALA A 173 -0.54 13.40 -14.19
N GLY A 174 0.35 12.58 -13.59
CA GLY A 174 0.91 11.38 -14.18
C GLY A 174 -0.01 10.14 -14.12
N GLY A 175 -1.24 10.29 -13.63
CA GLY A 175 -2.22 9.20 -13.55
C GLY A 175 -2.01 8.23 -12.39
N ILE A 176 -1.17 8.60 -11.40
CA ILE A 176 -0.96 7.76 -10.21
C ILE A 176 -2.08 8.02 -9.21
N MET A 177 -2.85 6.97 -8.88
CA MET A 177 -3.90 7.01 -7.87
C MET A 177 -3.87 5.73 -7.02
N GLY A 178 -4.31 5.85 -5.79
CA GLY A 178 -4.45 4.74 -4.86
C GLY A 178 -5.88 4.28 -4.76
N ILE A 179 -6.07 2.97 -4.76
CA ILE A 179 -7.37 2.33 -4.55
C ILE A 179 -7.19 1.23 -3.51
N ASP A 180 -7.97 1.31 -2.47
CA ASP A 180 -8.16 0.22 -1.52
C ASP A 180 -9.52 -0.43 -1.74
N ILE A 181 -9.56 -1.74 -1.63
CA ILE A 181 -10.73 -2.55 -1.93
C ILE A 181 -11.21 -3.35 -0.72
N VAL A 182 -12.40 -3.88 -0.86
CA VAL A 182 -12.93 -4.96 -0.03
C VAL A 182 -12.87 -6.25 -0.84
N SER A 183 -12.23 -7.27 -0.30
CA SER A 183 -12.20 -8.60 -0.89
C SER A 183 -12.67 -9.66 0.11
N VAL A 184 -13.17 -10.78 -0.41
CA VAL A 184 -13.75 -11.86 0.36
C VAL A 184 -13.23 -13.21 -0.14
N THR A 185 -13.07 -14.20 0.75
CA THR A 185 -12.77 -15.56 0.31
C THR A 185 -13.95 -16.13 -0.46
N ASN A 186 -13.69 -16.84 -1.57
CA ASN A 186 -14.74 -17.45 -2.37
C ASN A 186 -15.58 -18.46 -1.57
N LYS A 187 -14.96 -19.10 -0.58
CA LYS A 187 -15.65 -20.01 0.36
C LYS A 187 -16.69 -19.25 1.17
N PHE A 188 -16.27 -18.18 1.86
CA PHE A 188 -17.18 -17.37 2.69
C PHE A 188 -18.31 -16.75 1.87
N MET A 189 -17.99 -16.22 0.69
CA MET A 189 -18.98 -15.64 -0.22
C MET A 189 -20.05 -16.66 -0.64
N LYS A 190 -19.65 -17.92 -0.91
CA LYS A 190 -20.57 -19.00 -1.27
C LYS A 190 -21.45 -19.46 -0.09
N GLU A 191 -20.85 -19.55 1.10
CA GLU A 191 -21.53 -20.03 2.31
C GLU A 191 -22.43 -18.94 2.93
N ASN A 192 -22.06 -17.66 2.78
CA ASN A 192 -22.72 -16.52 3.45
C ASN A 192 -23.02 -15.34 2.51
N PRO A 193 -23.72 -15.56 1.36
CA PRO A 193 -23.92 -14.50 0.37
C PRO A 193 -24.71 -13.29 0.90
N GLY A 194 -25.63 -13.51 1.84
CA GLY A 194 -26.37 -12.45 2.51
C GLY A 194 -25.49 -11.56 3.37
N MET A 195 -24.52 -12.13 4.08
CA MET A 195 -23.58 -11.35 4.89
C MET A 195 -22.67 -10.50 4.00
N VAL A 196 -22.15 -11.06 2.90
CA VAL A 196 -21.32 -10.31 1.95
C VAL A 196 -22.07 -9.12 1.35
N LYS A 197 -23.37 -9.27 1.09
CA LYS A 197 -24.21 -8.17 0.58
C LYS A 197 -24.47 -7.09 1.64
N SER A 198 -24.51 -7.45 2.90
CA SER A 198 -24.80 -6.54 4.02
C SER A 198 -23.55 -5.88 4.59
N PHE A 199 -22.38 -6.44 4.34
CA PHE A 199 -21.09 -5.87 4.71
C PHE A 199 -20.74 -4.66 3.84
#